data_634917a3a5368d84d0e79f8ee1edfb5b
#
_entry.id   634917a3a5368d84d0e79f8ee1edfb5b
#
_cell.length_a   1.000
_cell.length_b   1.000
_cell.length_c   1.000
_cell.angle_alpha   90.00
_cell.angle_beta   90.00
_cell.angle_gamma   90.00
#
_symmetry.space_group_name_H-M   'P 1'
#
loop_
_entity.id
_entity.type
_entity.pdbx_description
1 polymer ?
#
loop_
_entity_poly.entity_id
_entity_poly.type
_entity_poly.pdbx_seq_one_letter_code
_entity_poly.pdbx_strand_id
1 'polypeptide(L)'
;MDIYSLKQVEDKMKRKAAMKKSTLYIIYFGIATKILSFIKEILTASKIGANYKMDSYLLAFSTVMLFTGLVSDGIIIGTIPLLQEIQERHGIERKVNYTNNLINITMLFSFIIILIGFIGAPLIIEVFGPGFKGEELKDTIQLFRIGLPIISLSWLNAIFGGFLQSVHSFKGGPKGRFASGILYIIYLLFFAKTFALKGFMLVGTIAGVFQIYIFRKGLRANGFKYSWHFDLKDKYIKKLRYYLIPIIAGVGINELNTSIDNAVASTLSVGNIAELSYAKGIMELFLGVFITAIVTVIFPILSENYNKDDEEDFRNEIRNGMKLLTIISIPVSIVLIIMSKPIVRIIFQRGAFDVNASILTSEILSYYSFGLVAMAIIPLIARAYYSIQDMKTPVLISLTALVINTILNLSLAPIMGIGGIALGTSISIIVTLLYGVFDLNRKLFIIESENLKDITLKIGFTTVIMAGTVFLTHIIISTLLDNLFLADIIDIVLSTIIGIIVYIGVYKILPSKV
;
A
#
# COMPACT_ATOMS: atom_id res chain seq x y z
N MET A 1 33.94 -36.83 9.61
CA MET A 1 33.08 -35.64 9.44
C MET A 1 33.19 -34.85 10.74
N ASP A 2 33.89 -33.70 10.70
CA ASP A 2 34.28 -32.98 11.93
C ASP A 2 33.09 -32.45 12.71
N ILE A 3 33.13 -32.55 14.04
CA ILE A 3 32.11 -32.02 14.98
C ILE A 3 31.83 -30.52 14.66
N TYR A 4 32.80 -29.82 14.11
CA TYR A 4 32.69 -28.41 13.69
C TYR A 4 31.77 -28.24 12.48
N SER A 5 31.80 -29.17 11.52
CA SER A 5 30.94 -29.13 10.32
C SER A 5 29.48 -29.48 10.66
N LEU A 6 29.27 -30.41 11.57
CA LEU A 6 27.92 -30.77 12.07
C LEU A 6 27.27 -29.61 12.85
N LYS A 7 28.03 -28.90 13.65
CA LYS A 7 27.53 -27.72 14.39
C LYS A 7 27.18 -26.56 13.48
N GLN A 8 27.96 -26.33 12.42
CA GLN A 8 27.64 -25.32 11.40
C GLN A 8 26.37 -25.67 10.61
N VAL A 9 26.18 -26.95 10.27
CA VAL A 9 24.97 -27.43 9.58
C VAL A 9 23.74 -27.29 10.49
N GLU A 10 23.85 -27.67 11.76
CA GLU A 10 22.77 -27.54 12.74
C GLU A 10 22.39 -26.07 12.98
N ASP A 11 23.36 -25.15 13.09
CA ASP A 11 23.11 -23.72 13.22
C ASP A 11 22.47 -23.12 11.95
N LYS A 12 22.89 -23.57 10.76
CA LYS A 12 22.29 -23.19 9.48
C LYS A 12 20.85 -23.67 9.36
N MET A 13 20.55 -24.90 9.79
CA MET A 13 19.20 -25.44 9.83
C MET A 13 18.31 -24.70 10.83
N LYS A 14 18.80 -24.43 12.04
CA LYS A 14 18.09 -23.63 13.06
C LYS A 14 17.79 -22.21 12.56
N ARG A 15 18.75 -21.55 11.91
CA ARG A 15 18.54 -20.23 11.26
C ARG A 15 17.49 -20.29 10.16
N LYS A 16 17.54 -21.28 9.28
CA LYS A 16 16.54 -21.48 8.20
C LYS A 16 15.13 -21.72 8.75
N ALA A 17 15.00 -22.53 9.80
CA ALA A 17 13.72 -22.77 10.47
C ALA A 17 13.18 -21.49 11.17
N ALA A 18 14.05 -20.73 11.84
CA ALA A 18 13.68 -19.47 12.47
C ALA A 18 13.25 -18.41 11.44
N MET A 19 13.93 -18.32 10.29
CA MET A 19 13.55 -17.46 9.17
C MET A 19 12.16 -17.84 8.63
N LYS A 20 11.92 -19.13 8.34
CA LYS A 20 10.61 -19.60 7.86
C LYS A 20 9.48 -19.25 8.83
N LYS A 21 9.71 -19.45 10.13
CA LYS A 21 8.74 -19.07 11.17
C LYS A 21 8.49 -17.57 11.23
N SER A 22 9.52 -16.75 11.06
CA SER A 22 9.41 -15.29 11.03
C SER A 22 8.66 -14.80 9.77
N THR A 23 8.91 -15.41 8.62
CA THR A 23 8.20 -15.11 7.37
C THR A 23 6.71 -15.40 7.48
N LEU A 24 6.34 -16.59 7.99
CA LEU A 24 4.94 -16.94 8.23
C LEU A 24 4.26 -15.97 9.21
N TYR A 25 4.99 -15.55 10.25
CA TYR A 25 4.50 -14.57 11.21
C TYR A 25 4.23 -13.20 10.55
N ILE A 26 5.14 -12.73 9.67
CA ILE A 26 4.98 -11.47 8.94
C ILE A 26 3.76 -11.55 8.01
N ILE A 27 3.60 -12.64 7.27
CA ILE A 27 2.47 -12.86 6.36
C ILE A 27 1.15 -12.87 7.16
N TYR A 28 1.07 -13.65 8.24
CA TYR A 28 -0.13 -13.74 9.07
C TYR A 28 -0.55 -12.37 9.62
N PHE A 29 0.37 -11.66 10.28
CA PHE A 29 0.07 -10.34 10.82
C PHE A 29 -0.13 -9.29 9.73
N GLY A 30 0.49 -9.44 8.56
CA GLY A 30 0.27 -8.60 7.39
C GLY A 30 -1.17 -8.70 6.91
N ILE A 31 -1.66 -9.91 6.66
CA ILE A 31 -3.04 -10.17 6.24
C ILE A 31 -4.02 -9.72 7.34
N ALA A 32 -3.77 -10.11 8.60
CA ALA A 32 -4.63 -9.70 9.73
C ALA A 32 -4.72 -8.17 9.86
N THR A 33 -3.62 -7.45 9.64
CA THR A 33 -3.60 -5.97 9.66
C THR A 33 -4.42 -5.39 8.50
N LYS A 34 -4.36 -5.97 7.31
CA LYS A 34 -5.17 -5.52 6.15
C LYS A 34 -6.66 -5.71 6.40
N ILE A 35 -7.06 -6.87 6.92
CA ILE A 35 -8.46 -7.13 7.30
C ILE A 35 -8.90 -6.14 8.38
N LEU A 36 -8.08 -5.91 9.39
CA LEU A 36 -8.37 -4.98 10.47
C LEU A 36 -8.50 -3.53 9.97
N SER A 37 -7.64 -3.12 9.02
CA SER A 37 -7.74 -1.82 8.35
C SER A 37 -9.04 -1.67 7.58
N PHE A 38 -9.48 -2.72 6.90
CA PHE A 38 -10.74 -2.72 6.17
C PHE A 38 -11.95 -2.66 7.11
N ILE A 39 -11.93 -3.39 8.24
CA ILE A 39 -12.95 -3.27 9.29
C ILE A 39 -12.99 -1.84 9.84
N LYS A 40 -11.83 -1.22 10.07
CA LYS A 40 -11.74 0.19 10.47
C LYS A 40 -12.43 1.10 9.45
N GLU A 41 -12.23 0.89 8.15
CA GLU A 41 -12.86 1.69 7.09
C GLU A 41 -14.39 1.53 7.09
N ILE A 42 -14.89 0.30 7.22
CA ILE A 42 -16.33 0.02 7.33
C ILE A 42 -16.94 0.76 8.54
N LEU A 43 -16.28 0.69 9.69
CA LEU A 43 -16.74 1.38 10.89
C LEU A 43 -16.66 2.91 10.73
N THR A 44 -15.62 3.42 10.06
CA THR A 44 -15.46 4.85 9.79
C THR A 44 -16.58 5.34 8.89
N ALA A 45 -16.86 4.64 7.78
CA ALA A 45 -17.96 4.95 6.88
C ALA A 45 -19.32 4.95 7.63
N SER A 46 -19.57 3.92 8.42
CA SER A 46 -20.83 3.80 9.18
C SER A 46 -21.02 4.89 10.24
N LYS A 47 -19.95 5.33 10.92
CA LYS A 47 -20.02 6.30 12.04
C LYS A 47 -19.89 7.75 11.61
N ILE A 48 -19.13 8.01 10.55
CA ILE A 48 -18.77 9.36 10.10
C ILE A 48 -19.38 9.66 8.73
N GLY A 49 -19.39 8.66 7.80
CA GLY A 49 -19.91 8.82 6.45
C GLY A 49 -18.92 9.46 5.48
N ALA A 50 -19.43 9.90 4.32
CA ALA A 50 -18.71 10.70 3.33
C ALA A 50 -19.24 12.14 3.40
N ASN A 51 -18.50 13.03 4.02
CA ASN A 51 -18.89 14.42 4.25
C ASN A 51 -17.65 15.31 4.43
N TYR A 52 -17.86 16.63 4.50
CA TYR A 52 -16.76 17.59 4.62
C TYR A 52 -15.81 17.33 5.80
N LYS A 53 -16.33 16.81 6.92
CA LYS A 53 -15.50 16.50 8.09
C LYS A 53 -14.55 15.35 7.79
N MET A 54 -15.03 14.31 7.10
CA MET A 54 -14.19 13.18 6.69
C MET A 54 -13.18 13.60 5.63
N ASP A 55 -13.57 14.45 4.69
CA ASP A 55 -12.65 15.04 3.70
C ASP A 55 -11.54 15.85 4.39
N SER A 56 -11.90 16.71 5.36
CA SER A 56 -10.94 17.46 6.16
C SER A 56 -9.95 16.55 6.90
N TYR A 57 -10.43 15.44 7.47
CA TYR A 57 -9.58 14.47 8.13
C TYR A 57 -8.63 13.77 7.15
N LEU A 58 -9.16 13.28 6.04
CA LEU A 58 -8.37 12.55 5.04
C LEU A 58 -7.31 13.42 4.38
N LEU A 59 -7.64 14.67 4.05
CA LEU A 59 -6.68 15.62 3.51
C LEU A 59 -5.58 15.95 4.54
N ALA A 60 -5.96 16.26 5.78
CA ALA A 60 -4.99 16.52 6.84
C ALA A 60 -4.10 15.30 7.10
N PHE A 61 -4.69 14.10 7.17
CA PHE A 61 -3.96 12.86 7.41
C PHE A 61 -3.02 12.49 6.26
N SER A 62 -3.47 12.57 5.00
CA SER A 62 -2.61 12.31 3.84
C SER A 62 -1.45 13.30 3.74
N THR A 63 -1.69 14.58 4.08
CA THR A 63 -0.62 15.58 4.14
C THR A 63 0.41 15.25 5.25
N VAL A 64 -0.03 14.80 6.43
CA VAL A 64 0.90 14.30 7.48
C VAL A 64 1.64 13.06 7.00
N MET A 65 0.96 12.12 6.31
CA MET A 65 1.57 10.89 5.79
C MET A 65 2.60 11.16 4.71
N LEU A 66 2.42 12.18 3.87
CA LEU A 66 3.44 12.61 2.91
C LEU A 66 4.77 12.90 3.61
N PHE A 67 4.78 13.75 4.64
CA PHE A 67 6.00 14.05 5.40
C PHE A 67 6.52 12.86 6.21
N THR A 68 5.63 11.97 6.62
CA THR A 68 5.97 10.76 7.37
C THR A 68 6.64 9.72 6.48
N GLY A 69 6.01 9.38 5.34
CA GLY A 69 6.42 8.31 4.43
C GLY A 69 7.76 8.61 3.78
N LEU A 70 7.97 9.85 3.32
CA LEU A 70 9.21 10.29 2.70
C LEU A 70 10.48 9.90 3.51
N VAL A 71 10.43 9.99 4.81
CA VAL A 71 11.59 9.76 5.69
C VAL A 71 11.57 8.40 6.35
N SER A 72 10.40 7.89 6.78
CA SER A 72 10.30 6.61 7.51
C SER A 72 10.82 5.43 6.70
N ASP A 73 10.41 5.31 5.45
CA ASP A 73 10.84 4.18 4.59
C ASP A 73 12.31 4.32 4.22
N GLY A 74 12.76 5.55 3.97
CA GLY A 74 14.17 5.84 3.76
C GLY A 74 15.03 5.43 4.97
N ILE A 75 14.60 5.76 6.19
CA ILE A 75 15.27 5.36 7.42
C ILE A 75 15.34 3.83 7.52
N ILE A 76 14.23 3.11 7.32
CA ILE A 76 14.23 1.64 7.43
C ILE A 76 15.19 1.03 6.41
N ILE A 77 15.05 1.40 5.13
CA ILE A 77 15.85 0.82 4.04
C ILE A 77 17.34 1.17 4.20
N GLY A 78 17.63 2.41 4.53
CA GLY A 78 19.03 2.89 4.62
C GLY A 78 19.76 2.46 5.89
N THR A 79 19.05 2.31 7.03
CA THR A 79 19.72 2.01 8.31
C THR A 79 20.02 0.54 8.52
N ILE A 80 19.22 -0.40 7.99
CA ILE A 80 19.43 -1.84 8.22
C ILE A 80 20.85 -2.28 7.82
N PRO A 81 21.31 -2.07 6.58
CA PRO A 81 22.65 -2.48 6.17
C PRO A 81 23.76 -1.74 6.94
N LEU A 82 23.56 -0.47 7.26
CA LEU A 82 24.53 0.30 8.05
C LEU A 82 24.65 -0.23 9.47
N LEU A 83 23.54 -0.59 10.11
CA LEU A 83 23.54 -1.16 11.46
C LEU A 83 24.20 -2.54 11.51
N GLN A 84 24.07 -3.33 10.44
CA GLN A 84 24.78 -4.62 10.30
C GLN A 84 26.29 -4.38 10.12
N GLU A 85 26.68 -3.49 9.20
CA GLU A 85 28.08 -3.12 8.98
C GLU A 85 28.74 -2.59 10.27
N ILE A 86 28.05 -1.72 11.01
CA ILE A 86 28.57 -1.18 12.27
C ILE A 86 28.75 -2.28 13.32
N GLN A 87 27.79 -3.19 13.42
CA GLN A 87 27.87 -4.29 14.38
C GLN A 87 29.02 -5.25 14.05
N GLU A 88 29.20 -5.59 12.79
CA GLU A 88 30.28 -6.49 12.35
C GLU A 88 31.66 -5.88 12.51
N ARG A 89 31.82 -4.58 12.21
CA ARG A 89 33.13 -3.90 12.26
C ARG A 89 33.50 -3.34 13.62
N HIS A 90 32.51 -2.92 14.41
CA HIS A 90 32.75 -2.10 15.61
C HIS A 90 31.98 -2.60 16.85
N GLY A 91 31.21 -3.69 16.72
CA GLY A 91 30.46 -4.29 17.82
C GLY A 91 29.16 -3.58 18.17
N ILE A 92 28.46 -4.15 19.15
CA ILE A 92 27.10 -3.73 19.55
C ILE A 92 27.09 -2.34 20.21
N GLU A 93 28.11 -1.99 20.96
CA GLU A 93 28.20 -0.70 21.66
C GLU A 93 28.20 0.47 20.66
N ARG A 94 29.04 0.38 19.61
CA ARG A 94 29.08 1.40 18.54
C ARG A 94 27.77 1.46 17.78
N LYS A 95 27.10 0.32 17.55
CA LYS A 95 25.77 0.26 16.94
C LYS A 95 24.74 0.99 17.78
N VAL A 96 24.73 0.79 19.09
CA VAL A 96 23.81 1.47 20.02
C VAL A 96 24.09 2.98 20.03
N ASN A 97 25.36 3.39 20.08
CA ASN A 97 25.76 4.80 20.05
C ASN A 97 25.33 5.48 18.73
N TYR A 98 25.55 4.82 17.59
CA TYR A 98 25.05 5.30 16.30
C TYR A 98 23.51 5.43 16.28
N THR A 99 22.81 4.44 16.81
CA THR A 99 21.34 4.48 16.87
C THR A 99 20.84 5.63 17.73
N ASN A 100 21.49 5.89 18.89
CA ASN A 100 21.19 7.01 19.75
C ASN A 100 21.44 8.36 19.06
N ASN A 101 22.56 8.46 18.34
CA ASN A 101 22.88 9.62 17.52
C ASN A 101 21.82 9.88 16.46
N LEU A 102 21.42 8.81 15.73
CA LEU A 102 20.38 8.89 14.70
C LEU A 102 19.03 9.30 15.30
N ILE A 103 18.64 8.79 16.47
CA ILE A 103 17.43 9.19 17.18
C ILE A 103 17.47 10.69 17.48
N ASN A 104 18.54 11.19 18.09
CA ASN A 104 18.61 12.59 18.51
C ASN A 104 18.61 13.56 17.31
N ILE A 105 19.34 13.22 16.25
CA ILE A 105 19.34 13.99 14.99
C ILE A 105 17.94 13.99 14.38
N THR A 106 17.32 12.82 14.27
CA THR A 106 15.98 12.67 13.65
C THR A 106 14.91 13.38 14.47
N MET A 107 14.99 13.33 15.82
CA MET A 107 14.04 14.06 16.69
C MET A 107 14.20 15.57 16.55
N LEU A 108 15.41 16.09 16.44
CA LEU A 108 15.65 17.52 16.18
C LEU A 108 15.05 17.94 14.83
N PHE A 109 15.30 17.16 13.76
CA PHE A 109 14.75 17.44 12.44
C PHE A 109 13.21 17.36 12.43
N SER A 110 12.63 16.34 13.07
CA SER A 110 11.19 16.22 13.14
C SER A 110 10.56 17.37 13.93
N PHE A 111 11.19 17.83 14.99
CA PHE A 111 10.74 18.99 15.74
C PHE A 111 10.72 20.27 14.90
N ILE A 112 11.76 20.50 14.09
CA ILE A 112 11.83 21.64 13.16
C ILE A 112 10.69 21.54 12.13
N ILE A 113 10.47 20.37 11.54
CA ILE A 113 9.38 20.14 10.57
C ILE A 113 8.02 20.34 11.21
N ILE A 114 7.82 19.86 12.44
CA ILE A 114 6.58 20.07 13.19
C ILE A 114 6.35 21.56 13.46
N LEU A 115 7.39 22.30 13.85
CA LEU A 115 7.29 23.74 14.09
C LEU A 115 6.94 24.51 12.81
N ILE A 116 7.63 24.20 11.70
CA ILE A 116 7.34 24.78 10.39
C ILE A 116 5.93 24.40 9.94
N GLY A 117 5.54 23.12 10.09
CA GLY A 117 4.21 22.62 9.76
C GLY A 117 3.12 23.26 10.61
N PHE A 118 3.36 23.49 11.90
CA PHE A 118 2.38 24.12 12.79
C PHE A 118 2.12 25.60 12.45
N ILE A 119 3.20 26.33 12.17
CA ILE A 119 3.12 27.76 11.78
C ILE A 119 2.60 27.87 10.34
N GLY A 120 3.14 27.10 9.42
CA GLY A 120 2.80 27.10 7.99
C GLY A 120 1.53 26.32 7.64
N ALA A 121 0.82 25.73 8.62
CA ALA A 121 -0.37 24.92 8.38
C ALA A 121 -1.40 25.56 7.44
N PRO A 122 -1.74 26.85 7.53
CA PRO A 122 -2.68 27.48 6.59
C PRO A 122 -2.21 27.36 5.14
N LEU A 123 -0.98 27.77 4.86
CA LEU A 123 -0.39 27.72 3.52
C LEU A 123 -0.27 26.29 2.99
N ILE A 124 0.17 25.36 3.83
CA ILE A 124 0.32 23.95 3.46
C ILE A 124 -1.04 23.37 3.06
N ILE A 125 -2.08 23.61 3.87
CA ILE A 125 -3.41 23.07 3.58
C ILE A 125 -4.06 23.76 2.39
N GLU A 126 -3.83 25.04 2.14
CA GLU A 126 -4.27 25.71 0.91
C GLU A 126 -3.63 25.11 -0.36
N VAL A 127 -2.36 24.68 -0.29
CA VAL A 127 -1.69 24.03 -1.41
C VAL A 127 -2.23 22.62 -1.66
N PHE A 128 -2.46 21.82 -0.60
CA PHE A 128 -2.92 20.43 -0.73
C PHE A 128 -4.44 20.28 -0.80
N GLY A 129 -5.20 21.29 -0.45
CA GLY A 129 -6.66 21.34 -0.52
C GLY A 129 -7.16 22.67 -1.09
N PRO A 130 -6.82 22.99 -2.35
CA PRO A 130 -7.13 24.32 -2.93
C PRO A 130 -8.63 24.61 -3.05
N GLY A 131 -9.47 23.57 -2.99
CA GLY A 131 -10.92 23.71 -3.00
C GLY A 131 -11.52 24.03 -1.63
N PHE A 132 -10.80 23.79 -0.53
CA PHE A 132 -11.33 23.95 0.82
C PHE A 132 -11.44 25.42 1.24
N LYS A 133 -12.58 25.80 1.82
CA LYS A 133 -12.87 27.17 2.25
C LYS A 133 -13.62 27.16 3.59
N GLY A 134 -13.65 28.30 4.25
CA GLY A 134 -14.47 28.52 5.44
C GLY A 134 -14.15 27.55 6.60
N GLU A 135 -15.16 26.82 7.06
CA GLU A 135 -15.06 25.88 8.18
C GLU A 135 -14.24 24.64 7.84
N GLU A 136 -14.38 24.14 6.62
CA GLU A 136 -13.64 22.98 6.13
C GLU A 136 -12.14 23.21 6.15
N LEU A 137 -11.68 24.37 5.65
CA LEU A 137 -10.28 24.76 5.71
C LEU A 137 -9.79 24.88 7.18
N LYS A 138 -10.58 25.50 8.05
CA LYS A 138 -10.24 25.64 9.48
C LYS A 138 -10.11 24.29 10.18
N ASP A 139 -11.08 23.40 9.97
CA ASP A 139 -11.06 22.07 10.55
C ASP A 139 -9.87 21.26 10.05
N THR A 140 -9.55 21.34 8.74
CA THR A 140 -8.40 20.67 8.15
C THR A 140 -7.09 21.17 8.74
N ILE A 141 -6.91 22.48 8.89
CA ILE A 141 -5.74 23.09 9.53
C ILE A 141 -5.58 22.60 10.98
N GLN A 142 -6.69 22.54 11.75
CA GLN A 142 -6.64 22.04 13.12
C GLN A 142 -6.28 20.57 13.18
N LEU A 143 -6.88 19.73 12.32
CA LEU A 143 -6.59 18.30 12.24
C LEU A 143 -5.14 18.06 11.81
N PHE A 144 -4.63 18.81 10.85
CA PHE A 144 -3.23 18.74 10.44
C PHE A 144 -2.29 19.03 11.61
N ARG A 145 -2.53 20.12 12.36
CA ARG A 145 -1.74 20.47 13.55
C ARG A 145 -1.77 19.38 14.62
N ILE A 146 -2.93 18.77 14.87
CA ILE A 146 -3.09 17.65 15.81
C ILE A 146 -2.31 16.41 15.33
N GLY A 147 -2.24 16.20 14.00
CA GLY A 147 -1.54 15.06 13.39
C GLY A 147 -0.02 15.19 13.34
N LEU A 148 0.55 16.39 13.42
CA LEU A 148 1.99 16.63 13.26
C LEU A 148 2.88 15.75 14.18
N PRO A 149 2.53 15.46 15.46
CA PRO A 149 3.35 14.57 16.28
C PRO A 149 3.51 13.15 15.73
N ILE A 150 2.62 12.69 14.84
CA ILE A 150 2.71 11.40 14.17
C ILE A 150 4.03 11.28 13.39
N ILE A 151 4.53 12.41 12.83
CA ILE A 151 5.79 12.46 12.06
C ILE A 151 6.96 11.98 12.93
N SER A 152 7.18 12.60 14.09
CA SER A 152 8.27 12.23 15.00
C SER A 152 8.16 10.78 15.47
N LEU A 153 6.97 10.34 15.83
CA LEU A 153 6.73 8.99 16.33
C LEU A 153 6.94 7.94 15.24
N SER A 154 6.54 8.22 14.01
CA SER A 154 6.74 7.32 12.88
C SER A 154 8.22 7.18 12.54
N TRP A 155 8.98 8.27 12.53
CA TRP A 155 10.42 8.24 12.28
C TRP A 155 11.17 7.49 13.39
N LEU A 156 10.77 7.69 14.64
CA LEU A 156 11.32 6.94 15.78
C LEU A 156 11.00 5.45 15.68
N ASN A 157 9.76 5.10 15.30
CA ASN A 157 9.35 3.72 15.06
C ASN A 157 10.12 3.09 13.88
N ALA A 158 10.45 3.85 12.84
CA ALA A 158 11.28 3.42 11.72
C ALA A 158 12.72 3.06 12.19
N ILE A 159 13.34 3.91 13.03
CA ILE A 159 14.67 3.65 13.60
C ILE A 159 14.66 2.38 14.46
N PHE A 160 13.69 2.24 15.38
CA PHE A 160 13.59 1.06 16.22
C PHE A 160 13.27 -0.20 15.42
N GLY A 161 12.41 -0.09 14.41
CA GLY A 161 12.13 -1.17 13.46
C GLY A 161 13.38 -1.60 12.71
N GLY A 162 14.16 -0.65 12.19
CA GLY A 162 15.44 -0.90 11.51
C GLY A 162 16.48 -1.56 12.42
N PHE A 163 16.62 -1.07 13.68
CA PHE A 163 17.48 -1.70 14.68
C PHE A 163 17.10 -3.17 14.93
N LEU A 164 15.83 -3.46 15.16
CA LEU A 164 15.35 -4.82 15.41
C LEU A 164 15.50 -5.72 14.17
N GLN A 165 15.22 -5.22 12.98
CA GLN A 165 15.40 -5.98 11.74
C GLN A 165 16.88 -6.29 11.48
N SER A 166 17.80 -5.38 11.81
CA SER A 166 19.24 -5.61 11.67
C SER A 166 19.80 -6.72 12.58
N VAL A 167 19.05 -7.11 13.61
CA VAL A 167 19.34 -8.28 14.48
C VAL A 167 18.38 -9.45 14.24
N HIS A 168 17.74 -9.49 13.06
CA HIS A 168 16.78 -10.52 12.64
C HIS A 168 15.55 -10.67 13.55
N SER A 169 15.18 -9.62 14.28
CA SER A 169 13.98 -9.57 15.13
C SER A 169 12.80 -8.89 14.40
N PHE A 170 12.06 -9.65 13.62
CA PHE A 170 11.00 -9.12 12.72
C PHE A 170 9.60 -9.01 13.35
N LYS A 171 9.40 -9.48 14.59
CA LYS A 171 8.06 -9.63 15.17
C LYS A 171 7.42 -8.31 15.62
N GLY A 172 8.21 -7.34 16.01
CA GLY A 172 7.72 -6.10 16.63
C GLY A 172 6.90 -5.21 15.69
N GLY A 173 7.37 -5.00 14.46
CA GLY A 173 6.72 -4.14 13.47
C GLY A 173 5.29 -4.59 13.10
N PRO A 174 5.10 -5.83 12.59
CA PRO A 174 3.76 -6.33 12.26
C PRO A 174 2.80 -6.33 13.45
N LYS A 175 3.29 -6.74 14.64
CA LYS A 175 2.48 -6.70 15.86
C LYS A 175 2.07 -5.28 16.24
N GLY A 176 2.95 -4.31 16.07
CA GLY A 176 2.66 -2.91 16.34
C GLY A 176 1.58 -2.35 15.43
N ARG A 177 1.67 -2.60 14.11
CA ARG A 177 0.65 -2.19 13.15
C ARG A 177 -0.72 -2.83 13.43
N PHE A 178 -0.74 -4.12 13.74
CA PHE A 178 -1.98 -4.80 14.13
C PHE A 178 -2.61 -4.17 15.38
N ALA A 179 -1.81 -3.92 16.42
CA ALA A 179 -2.27 -3.28 17.64
C ALA A 179 -2.77 -1.85 17.41
N SER A 180 -2.14 -1.08 16.51
CA SER A 180 -2.62 0.23 16.08
C SER A 180 -4.01 0.14 15.45
N GLY A 181 -4.26 -0.85 14.58
CA GLY A 181 -5.58 -1.08 14.00
C GLY A 181 -6.65 -1.35 15.07
N ILE A 182 -6.33 -2.13 16.11
CA ILE A 182 -7.24 -2.36 17.24
C ILE A 182 -7.56 -1.05 17.98
N LEU A 183 -6.57 -0.19 18.23
CA LEU A 183 -6.79 1.10 18.88
C LEU A 183 -7.77 1.98 18.10
N TYR A 184 -7.64 2.03 16.77
CA TYR A 184 -8.60 2.75 15.93
C TYR A 184 -10.02 2.17 16.01
N ILE A 185 -10.17 0.85 16.03
CA ILE A 185 -11.48 0.20 16.17
C ILE A 185 -12.10 0.49 17.54
N ILE A 186 -11.33 0.36 18.61
CA ILE A 186 -11.80 0.71 19.97
C ILE A 186 -12.27 2.18 20.00
N TYR A 187 -11.49 3.08 19.41
CA TYR A 187 -11.89 4.48 19.33
C TYR A 187 -13.23 4.66 18.60
N LEU A 188 -13.39 4.06 17.41
CA LEU A 188 -14.61 4.18 16.61
C LEU A 188 -15.84 3.61 17.31
N LEU A 189 -15.69 2.53 18.10
CA LEU A 189 -16.80 1.92 18.82
C LEU A 189 -17.23 2.73 20.03
N PHE A 190 -16.30 3.29 20.81
CA PHE A 190 -16.60 3.85 22.12
C PHE A 190 -16.44 5.37 22.23
N PHE A 191 -15.57 5.98 21.43
CA PHE A 191 -15.17 7.39 21.62
C PHE A 191 -15.50 8.30 20.43
N ALA A 192 -15.88 7.76 19.27
CA ALA A 192 -16.12 8.55 18.06
C ALA A 192 -17.22 9.61 18.22
N LYS A 193 -18.27 9.32 19.01
CA LYS A 193 -19.36 10.28 19.28
C LYS A 193 -18.89 11.47 20.12
N THR A 194 -17.95 11.27 21.05
CA THR A 194 -17.51 12.30 22.01
C THR A 194 -16.42 13.19 21.43
N PHE A 195 -15.42 12.60 20.78
CA PHE A 195 -14.20 13.32 20.36
C PHE A 195 -14.11 13.51 18.83
N ALA A 196 -15.08 13.00 18.08
CA ALA A 196 -15.17 13.12 16.63
C ALA A 196 -13.83 12.87 15.91
N LEU A 197 -13.50 13.63 14.85
CA LEU A 197 -12.29 13.43 14.05
C LEU A 197 -11.02 13.95 14.71
N LYS A 198 -11.10 14.88 15.65
CA LYS A 198 -9.94 15.34 16.44
C LYS A 198 -9.36 14.20 17.29
N GLY A 199 -10.23 13.46 17.97
CA GLY A 199 -9.81 12.26 18.69
C GLY A 199 -9.31 11.15 17.77
N PHE A 200 -9.93 10.99 16.59
CA PHE A 200 -9.49 10.00 15.59
C PHE A 200 -8.07 10.29 15.08
N MET A 201 -7.71 11.56 14.89
CA MET A 201 -6.35 11.98 14.57
C MET A 201 -5.38 11.70 15.73
N LEU A 202 -5.79 11.97 16.98
CA LEU A 202 -4.98 11.68 18.17
C LEU A 202 -4.70 10.19 18.37
N VAL A 203 -5.60 9.30 17.93
CA VAL A 203 -5.35 7.84 17.95
C VAL A 203 -4.09 7.49 17.18
N GLY A 204 -3.78 8.18 16.07
CA GLY A 204 -2.53 7.99 15.33
C GLY A 204 -1.28 8.25 16.19
N THR A 205 -1.31 9.32 16.97
CA THR A 205 -0.24 9.64 17.93
C THR A 205 -0.14 8.59 19.04
N ILE A 206 -1.28 8.20 19.64
CA ILE A 206 -1.33 7.16 20.68
C ILE A 206 -0.82 5.82 20.13
N ALA A 207 -1.21 5.45 18.93
CA ALA A 207 -0.77 4.24 18.26
C ALA A 207 0.75 4.24 18.01
N GLY A 208 1.32 5.38 17.62
CA GLY A 208 2.77 5.56 17.47
C GLY A 208 3.53 5.33 18.78
N VAL A 209 3.03 5.89 19.89
CA VAL A 209 3.60 5.66 21.23
C VAL A 209 3.47 4.20 21.65
N PHE A 210 2.30 3.59 21.39
CA PHE A 210 2.06 2.19 21.73
C PHE A 210 2.98 1.24 20.95
N GLN A 211 3.29 1.57 19.70
CA GLN A 211 4.24 0.79 18.90
C GLN A 211 5.66 0.84 19.49
N ILE A 212 6.11 2.00 20.00
CA ILE A 212 7.38 2.13 20.72
C ILE A 212 7.40 1.22 21.95
N TYR A 213 6.29 1.18 22.69
CA TYR A 213 6.14 0.29 23.84
C TYR A 213 6.30 -1.19 23.46
N ILE A 214 5.72 -1.60 22.33
CA ILE A 214 5.87 -2.98 21.81
C ILE A 214 7.33 -3.28 21.45
N PHE A 215 8.05 -2.34 20.87
CA PHE A 215 9.46 -2.50 20.52
C PHE A 215 10.38 -2.62 21.75
N ARG A 216 10.00 -2.01 22.88
CA ARG A 216 10.82 -1.91 24.10
C ARG A 216 11.42 -3.25 24.54
N LYS A 217 10.63 -4.33 24.54
CA LYS A 217 11.10 -5.66 24.95
C LYS A 217 12.20 -6.18 24.01
N GLY A 218 12.00 -6.05 22.70
CA GLY A 218 12.97 -6.46 21.69
C GLY A 218 14.25 -5.63 21.74
N LEU A 219 14.14 -4.34 21.90
CA LEU A 219 15.27 -3.41 22.00
C LEU A 219 16.16 -3.75 23.20
N ARG A 220 15.56 -3.92 24.37
CA ARG A 220 16.29 -4.29 25.61
C ARG A 220 16.97 -5.65 25.51
N ALA A 221 16.28 -6.64 24.94
CA ALA A 221 16.84 -7.98 24.74
C ALA A 221 18.05 -8.01 23.82
N ASN A 222 18.18 -7.01 22.92
CA ASN A 222 19.29 -6.88 21.99
C ASN A 222 20.28 -5.76 22.39
N GLY A 223 20.34 -5.45 23.70
CA GLY A 223 21.37 -4.57 24.27
C GLY A 223 21.17 -3.08 24.03
N PHE A 224 20.03 -2.65 23.47
CA PHE A 224 19.75 -1.23 23.27
C PHE A 224 19.50 -0.53 24.61
N LYS A 225 20.28 0.52 24.86
CA LYS A 225 20.11 1.46 25.98
C LYS A 225 20.18 2.87 25.40
N TYR A 226 19.18 3.68 25.72
CA TYR A 226 19.21 5.08 25.31
C TYR A 226 20.26 5.83 26.10
N SER A 227 21.09 6.59 25.40
CA SER A 227 22.03 7.58 25.94
C SER A 227 22.05 8.79 25.04
N TRP A 228 22.23 9.97 25.62
CA TRP A 228 22.36 11.19 24.81
C TRP A 228 23.67 11.16 24.02
N HIS A 229 23.56 11.18 22.71
CA HIS A 229 24.70 11.28 21.80
C HIS A 229 24.27 12.08 20.58
N PHE A 230 25.03 13.14 20.22
CA PHE A 230 24.70 14.00 19.09
C PHE A 230 25.98 14.38 18.34
N ASP A 231 26.16 13.80 17.15
CA ASP A 231 27.29 14.05 16.26
C ASP A 231 26.83 14.02 14.79
N LEU A 232 26.71 15.21 14.19
CA LEU A 232 26.39 15.37 12.76
C LEU A 232 27.56 15.01 11.83
N LYS A 233 28.78 14.92 12.37
CA LYS A 233 30.02 14.62 11.61
C LYS A 233 30.30 13.10 11.53
N ASP A 234 29.54 12.29 12.25
CA ASP A 234 29.66 10.83 12.23
C ASP A 234 29.65 10.30 10.78
N LYS A 235 30.63 9.44 10.45
CA LYS A 235 30.79 8.89 9.09
C LYS A 235 29.60 8.12 8.59
N TYR A 236 28.89 7.42 9.48
CA TYR A 236 27.73 6.62 9.12
C TYR A 236 26.47 7.48 8.96
N ILE A 237 26.35 8.60 9.68
CA ILE A 237 25.30 9.61 9.43
C ILE A 237 25.49 10.24 8.05
N LYS A 238 26.72 10.57 7.65
CA LYS A 238 27.02 11.06 6.29
C LYS A 238 26.68 10.01 5.22
N LYS A 239 27.02 8.74 5.48
CA LYS A 239 26.70 7.63 4.57
C LYS A 239 25.19 7.42 4.45
N LEU A 240 24.44 7.46 5.57
CA LEU A 240 22.99 7.38 5.57
C LEU A 240 22.36 8.51 4.76
N ARG A 241 22.80 9.76 4.95
CA ARG A 241 22.30 10.91 4.20
C ARG A 241 22.43 10.71 2.68
N TYR A 242 23.56 10.16 2.24
CA TYR A 242 23.77 9.84 0.83
C TYR A 242 22.78 8.77 0.30
N TYR A 243 22.45 7.78 1.11
CA TYR A 243 21.46 6.76 0.75
C TYR A 243 20.02 7.27 0.79
N LEU A 244 19.70 8.18 1.73
CA LEU A 244 18.33 8.70 1.89
C LEU A 244 17.83 9.47 0.67
N ILE A 245 18.67 10.26 0.00
CA ILE A 245 18.26 11.14 -1.11
C ILE A 245 17.58 10.35 -2.23
N PRO A 246 18.19 9.30 -2.83
CA PRO A 246 17.53 8.53 -3.89
C PRO A 246 16.32 7.71 -3.39
N ILE A 247 16.35 7.24 -2.13
CA ILE A 247 15.23 6.48 -1.56
C ILE A 247 14.01 7.39 -1.36
N ILE A 248 14.21 8.58 -0.80
CA ILE A 248 13.14 9.57 -0.61
C ILE A 248 12.53 9.96 -1.95
N ALA A 249 13.35 10.15 -2.99
CA ALA A 249 12.87 10.45 -4.34
C ALA A 249 11.97 9.31 -4.88
N GLY A 250 12.32 8.05 -4.64
CA GLY A 250 11.54 6.91 -5.13
C GLY A 250 10.25 6.67 -4.35
N VAL A 251 10.31 6.71 -3.01
CA VAL A 251 9.14 6.48 -2.13
C VAL A 251 8.15 7.65 -2.18
N GLY A 252 8.68 8.88 -2.27
CA GLY A 252 7.87 10.09 -2.26
C GLY A 252 6.89 10.21 -3.41
N ILE A 253 7.16 9.58 -4.54
CA ILE A 253 6.30 9.63 -5.72
C ILE A 253 4.90 9.08 -5.41
N ASN A 254 4.79 7.97 -4.68
CA ASN A 254 3.50 7.37 -4.34
C ASN A 254 2.67 8.25 -3.39
N GLU A 255 3.32 8.84 -2.38
CA GLU A 255 2.67 9.75 -1.44
C GLU A 255 2.24 11.06 -2.11
N LEU A 256 3.06 11.56 -3.03
CA LEU A 256 2.71 12.72 -3.87
C LEU A 256 1.51 12.43 -4.76
N ASN A 257 1.43 11.24 -5.37
CA ASN A 257 0.29 10.85 -6.19
C ASN A 257 -1.03 10.92 -5.40
N THR A 258 -1.06 10.32 -4.20
CA THR A 258 -2.23 10.38 -3.32
C THR A 258 -2.56 11.82 -2.90
N SER A 259 -1.55 12.64 -2.62
CA SER A 259 -1.75 14.05 -2.25
C SER A 259 -2.31 14.87 -3.41
N ILE A 260 -1.87 14.62 -4.63
CA ILE A 260 -2.39 15.28 -5.86
C ILE A 260 -3.84 14.84 -6.12
N ASP A 261 -4.14 13.54 -6.01
CA ASP A 261 -5.51 13.02 -6.15
C ASP A 261 -6.45 13.73 -5.17
N ASN A 262 -6.05 13.86 -3.89
CA ASN A 262 -6.83 14.56 -2.88
C ASN A 262 -6.93 16.07 -3.14
N ALA A 263 -5.87 16.70 -3.64
CA ALA A 263 -5.88 18.13 -3.99
C ALA A 263 -6.87 18.42 -5.13
N VAL A 264 -6.88 17.59 -6.18
CA VAL A 264 -7.87 17.70 -7.26
C VAL A 264 -9.28 17.38 -6.75
N ALA A 265 -9.45 16.32 -5.95
CA ALA A 265 -10.74 15.95 -5.38
C ALA A 265 -11.31 17.06 -4.47
N SER A 266 -10.46 17.82 -3.76
CA SER A 266 -10.89 18.95 -2.92
C SER A 266 -11.57 20.07 -3.70
N THR A 267 -11.32 20.18 -4.99
CA THR A 267 -11.95 21.19 -5.86
C THR A 267 -13.32 20.79 -6.40
N LEU A 268 -13.74 19.56 -6.12
CA LEU A 268 -15.02 19.00 -6.53
C LEU A 268 -16.07 19.11 -5.40
N SER A 269 -17.01 18.19 -5.35
CA SER A 269 -18.07 18.21 -4.35
C SER A 269 -17.59 17.69 -2.98
N VAL A 270 -18.28 18.14 -1.94
CA VAL A 270 -18.08 17.67 -0.55
C VAL A 270 -18.35 16.16 -0.45
N GLY A 271 -17.49 15.44 0.27
CA GLY A 271 -17.54 13.98 0.42
C GLY A 271 -16.66 13.21 -0.57
N ASN A 272 -16.19 13.87 -1.62
CA ASN A 272 -15.48 13.21 -2.72
C ASN A 272 -14.14 12.58 -2.31
N ILE A 273 -13.37 13.21 -1.41
CA ILE A 273 -12.11 12.62 -0.90
C ILE A 273 -12.42 11.36 -0.10
N ALA A 274 -13.49 11.37 0.69
CA ALA A 274 -13.91 10.20 1.47
C ALA A 274 -14.37 9.06 0.56
N GLU A 275 -15.19 9.35 -0.44
CA GLU A 275 -15.68 8.37 -1.42
C GLU A 275 -14.53 7.73 -2.21
N LEU A 276 -13.56 8.54 -2.64
CA LEU A 276 -12.33 8.07 -3.29
C LEU A 276 -11.54 7.13 -2.37
N SER A 277 -11.39 7.51 -1.10
CA SER A 277 -10.69 6.70 -0.10
C SER A 277 -11.38 5.36 0.16
N TYR A 278 -12.71 5.33 0.30
CA TYR A 278 -13.47 4.10 0.54
C TYR A 278 -13.41 3.15 -0.67
N ALA A 279 -13.53 3.66 -1.89
CA ALA A 279 -13.38 2.86 -3.10
C ALA A 279 -11.97 2.26 -3.20
N LYS A 280 -10.93 3.06 -2.93
CA LYS A 280 -9.53 2.62 -2.89
C LYS A 280 -9.31 1.54 -1.83
N GLY A 281 -9.96 1.64 -0.67
CA GLY A 281 -9.87 0.66 0.41
C GLY A 281 -10.32 -0.75 -0.02
N ILE A 282 -11.39 -0.86 -0.81
CA ILE A 282 -11.82 -2.15 -1.38
C ILE A 282 -10.74 -2.73 -2.31
N MET A 283 -10.18 -1.89 -3.19
CA MET A 283 -9.11 -2.30 -4.11
C MET A 283 -7.86 -2.75 -3.35
N GLU A 284 -7.44 -1.98 -2.35
CA GLU A 284 -6.26 -2.27 -1.54
C GLU A 284 -6.40 -3.55 -0.70
N LEU A 285 -7.60 -3.91 -0.28
CA LEU A 285 -7.84 -5.18 0.39
C LEU A 285 -7.45 -6.34 -0.53
N PHE A 286 -7.95 -6.34 -1.77
CA PHE A 286 -7.62 -7.38 -2.74
C PHE A 286 -6.14 -7.39 -3.09
N LEU A 287 -5.57 -6.25 -3.47
CA LEU A 287 -4.15 -6.13 -3.82
C LEU A 287 -3.24 -6.51 -2.65
N GLY A 288 -3.58 -6.09 -1.44
CA GLY A 288 -2.78 -6.34 -0.25
C GLY A 288 -2.78 -7.78 0.24
N VAL A 289 -3.87 -8.52 0.03
CA VAL A 289 -3.99 -9.92 0.46
C VAL A 289 -3.42 -10.86 -0.59
N PHE A 290 -3.85 -10.74 -1.84
CA PHE A 290 -3.51 -11.69 -2.90
C PHE A 290 -2.19 -11.37 -3.59
N ILE A 291 -2.03 -10.14 -4.06
CA ILE A 291 -0.89 -9.77 -4.91
C ILE A 291 0.40 -9.71 -4.10
N THR A 292 0.36 -9.12 -2.90
CA THR A 292 1.54 -9.04 -2.04
C THR A 292 2.06 -10.42 -1.67
N ALA A 293 1.19 -11.41 -1.43
CA ALA A 293 1.60 -12.78 -1.12
C ALA A 293 2.34 -13.42 -2.31
N ILE A 294 1.79 -13.31 -3.52
CA ILE A 294 2.38 -13.87 -4.75
C ILE A 294 3.74 -13.24 -5.04
N VAL A 295 3.81 -11.91 -5.06
CA VAL A 295 5.06 -11.18 -5.36
C VAL A 295 6.15 -11.45 -4.33
N THR A 296 5.78 -11.63 -3.06
CA THR A 296 6.75 -11.96 -1.98
C THR A 296 7.37 -13.34 -2.18
N VAL A 297 6.63 -14.31 -2.74
CA VAL A 297 7.14 -15.66 -3.02
C VAL A 297 8.03 -15.68 -4.26
N ILE A 298 7.65 -14.95 -5.31
CA ILE A 298 8.37 -14.93 -6.59
C ILE A 298 9.71 -14.18 -6.48
N PHE A 299 9.79 -13.11 -5.71
CA PHE A 299 10.99 -12.26 -5.66
C PHE A 299 12.30 -12.98 -5.27
N PRO A 300 12.36 -13.84 -4.25
CA PRO A 300 13.57 -14.62 -3.95
C PRO A 300 13.98 -15.55 -5.09
N ILE A 301 13.02 -16.16 -5.79
CA ILE A 301 13.28 -17.06 -6.92
C ILE A 301 13.90 -16.29 -8.08
N LEU A 302 13.36 -15.11 -8.41
CA LEU A 302 13.94 -14.22 -9.42
C LEU A 302 15.38 -13.85 -9.09
N SER A 303 15.65 -13.45 -7.84
CA SER A 303 16.99 -13.08 -7.41
C SER A 303 17.97 -14.25 -7.44
N GLU A 304 17.51 -15.47 -7.12
CA GLU A 304 18.32 -16.69 -7.17
C GLU A 304 18.67 -17.06 -8.60
N ASN A 305 17.69 -17.06 -9.54
CA ASN A 305 17.91 -17.41 -10.94
C ASN A 305 18.85 -16.41 -11.61
N TYR A 306 18.69 -15.11 -11.36
CA TYR A 306 19.61 -14.10 -11.87
C TYR A 306 21.05 -14.29 -11.36
N ASN A 307 21.24 -14.60 -10.07
CA ASN A 307 22.57 -14.83 -9.50
C ASN A 307 23.25 -16.12 -9.98
N LYS A 308 22.49 -17.07 -10.55
CA LYS A 308 23.00 -18.29 -11.17
C LYS A 308 23.28 -18.15 -12.66
N ASP A 309 23.10 -16.95 -13.22
CA ASP A 309 23.15 -16.66 -14.65
C ASP A 309 22.17 -17.52 -15.49
N ASP A 310 21.07 -17.97 -14.84
CA ASP A 310 19.99 -18.72 -15.50
C ASP A 310 18.94 -17.76 -16.05
N GLU A 311 19.28 -17.20 -17.22
CA GLU A 311 18.42 -16.20 -17.85
C GLU A 311 17.08 -16.77 -18.32
N GLU A 312 17.05 -18.05 -18.72
CA GLU A 312 15.83 -18.68 -19.24
C GLU A 312 14.83 -18.90 -18.11
N ASP A 313 15.26 -19.49 -16.99
CA ASP A 313 14.40 -19.66 -15.81
C ASP A 313 13.99 -18.32 -15.21
N PHE A 314 14.86 -17.32 -15.25
CA PHE A 314 14.51 -15.96 -14.82
C PHE A 314 13.37 -15.36 -15.66
N ARG A 315 13.44 -15.47 -16.99
CA ARG A 315 12.40 -15.01 -17.92
C ARG A 315 11.09 -15.79 -17.75
N ASN A 316 11.20 -17.11 -17.61
CA ASN A 316 10.06 -18.00 -17.42
C ASN A 316 9.31 -17.66 -16.11
N GLU A 317 10.04 -17.37 -15.02
CA GLU A 317 9.43 -17.03 -13.75
C GLU A 317 8.68 -15.68 -13.81
N ILE A 318 9.21 -14.68 -14.52
CA ILE A 318 8.50 -13.41 -14.75
C ILE A 318 7.23 -13.66 -15.57
N ARG A 319 7.32 -14.43 -16.67
CA ARG A 319 6.15 -14.78 -17.52
C ARG A 319 5.06 -15.49 -16.71
N ASN A 320 5.44 -16.50 -15.92
CA ASN A 320 4.52 -17.27 -15.09
C ASN A 320 3.88 -16.39 -14.01
N GLY A 321 4.67 -15.51 -13.38
CA GLY A 321 4.17 -14.54 -12.43
C GLY A 321 3.17 -13.58 -13.05
N MET A 322 3.48 -12.98 -14.20
CA MET A 322 2.55 -12.10 -14.93
C MET A 322 1.27 -12.84 -15.32
N LYS A 323 1.39 -14.07 -15.86
CA LYS A 323 0.24 -14.92 -16.21
C LYS A 323 -0.64 -15.22 -15.02
N LEU A 324 -0.06 -15.63 -13.89
CA LEU A 324 -0.78 -15.93 -12.67
C LEU A 324 -1.53 -14.70 -12.14
N LEU A 325 -0.84 -13.55 -12.04
CA LEU A 325 -1.43 -12.30 -11.60
C LEU A 325 -2.57 -11.85 -12.52
N THR A 326 -2.42 -12.00 -13.84
CA THR A 326 -3.46 -11.68 -14.82
C THR A 326 -4.67 -12.60 -14.66
N ILE A 327 -4.48 -13.92 -14.56
CA ILE A 327 -5.56 -14.90 -14.41
C ILE A 327 -6.38 -14.64 -13.13
N ILE A 328 -5.73 -14.17 -12.05
CA ILE A 328 -6.43 -13.89 -10.78
C ILE A 328 -7.09 -12.51 -10.81
N SER A 329 -6.41 -11.48 -11.33
CA SER A 329 -6.92 -10.10 -11.23
C SER A 329 -8.02 -9.77 -12.24
N ILE A 330 -8.07 -10.41 -13.39
CA ILE A 330 -9.12 -10.18 -14.40
C ILE A 330 -10.52 -10.54 -13.86
N PRO A 331 -10.77 -11.76 -13.34
CA PRO A 331 -12.07 -12.09 -12.77
C PRO A 331 -12.52 -11.10 -11.69
N VAL A 332 -11.59 -10.72 -10.81
CA VAL A 332 -11.90 -9.76 -9.76
C VAL A 332 -12.22 -8.38 -10.33
N SER A 333 -11.45 -7.91 -11.30
CA SER A 333 -11.72 -6.64 -11.99
C SER A 333 -13.13 -6.61 -12.58
N ILE A 334 -13.53 -7.66 -13.30
CA ILE A 334 -14.87 -7.77 -13.91
C ILE A 334 -15.98 -7.73 -12.84
N VAL A 335 -15.83 -8.52 -11.78
CA VAL A 335 -16.79 -8.53 -10.68
C VAL A 335 -16.90 -7.16 -10.04
N LEU A 336 -15.76 -6.49 -9.76
CA LEU A 336 -15.75 -5.15 -9.18
C LEU A 336 -16.36 -4.09 -10.11
N ILE A 337 -16.20 -4.22 -11.44
CA ILE A 337 -16.82 -3.31 -12.42
C ILE A 337 -18.33 -3.49 -12.45
N ILE A 338 -18.80 -4.74 -12.66
CA ILE A 338 -20.22 -5.01 -12.88
C ILE A 338 -21.00 -4.90 -11.57
N MET A 339 -20.43 -5.38 -10.48
CA MET A 339 -21.09 -5.48 -9.18
C MET A 339 -20.65 -4.41 -8.18
N SER A 340 -20.08 -3.31 -8.66
CA SER A 340 -19.63 -2.21 -7.77
C SER A 340 -20.74 -1.71 -6.85
N LYS A 341 -21.96 -1.51 -7.37
CA LYS A 341 -23.12 -1.03 -6.61
C LYS A 341 -23.50 -1.97 -5.46
N PRO A 342 -23.84 -3.25 -5.68
CA PRO A 342 -24.17 -4.16 -4.60
C PRO A 342 -23.00 -4.36 -3.62
N ILE A 343 -21.74 -4.39 -4.11
CA ILE A 343 -20.56 -4.51 -3.25
C ILE A 343 -20.44 -3.32 -2.29
N VAL A 344 -20.47 -2.09 -2.80
CA VAL A 344 -20.38 -0.88 -1.97
C VAL A 344 -21.55 -0.77 -1.02
N ARG A 345 -22.78 -1.11 -1.48
CA ARG A 345 -23.99 -1.11 -0.65
C ARG A 345 -23.84 -2.05 0.55
N ILE A 346 -23.41 -3.28 0.33
CA ILE A 346 -23.23 -4.26 1.42
C ILE A 346 -22.13 -3.82 2.37
N ILE A 347 -21.01 -3.31 1.85
CA ILE A 347 -19.85 -2.99 2.66
C ILE A 347 -20.05 -1.71 3.46
N PHE A 348 -20.56 -0.63 2.84
CA PHE A 348 -20.53 0.70 3.41
C PHE A 348 -21.90 1.32 3.68
N GLN A 349 -22.96 1.04 2.90
CA GLN A 349 -24.25 1.73 3.00
C GLN A 349 -24.98 1.39 4.29
N ARG A 350 -24.53 2.02 5.39
CA ARG A 350 -25.14 1.91 6.71
C ARG A 350 -24.76 3.13 7.58
N GLY A 351 -25.64 3.47 8.52
CA GLY A 351 -25.41 4.57 9.46
C GLY A 351 -25.27 5.93 8.76
N ALA A 352 -24.13 6.58 8.90
CA ALA A 352 -23.87 7.88 8.30
C ALA A 352 -23.48 7.85 6.81
N PHE A 353 -23.24 6.66 6.24
CA PHE A 353 -22.93 6.50 4.83
C PHE A 353 -24.20 6.29 4.03
N ASP A 354 -24.68 7.33 3.37
CA ASP A 354 -25.97 7.38 2.70
C ASP A 354 -25.97 6.75 1.29
N VAL A 355 -27.13 6.81 0.62
CA VAL A 355 -27.33 6.26 -0.73
C VAL A 355 -26.50 7.01 -1.77
N ASN A 356 -26.37 8.33 -1.67
CA ASN A 356 -25.63 9.14 -2.63
C ASN A 356 -24.13 8.83 -2.56
N ALA A 357 -23.57 8.77 -1.35
CA ALA A 357 -22.19 8.32 -1.14
C ALA A 357 -21.96 6.91 -1.67
N SER A 358 -22.95 6.00 -1.52
CA SER A 358 -22.87 4.63 -2.06
C SER A 358 -22.82 4.63 -3.59
N ILE A 359 -23.62 5.44 -4.26
CA ILE A 359 -23.64 5.55 -5.73
C ILE A 359 -22.30 6.07 -6.24
N LEU A 360 -21.82 7.20 -5.71
CA LEU A 360 -20.54 7.80 -6.13
C LEU A 360 -19.35 6.88 -5.84
N THR A 361 -19.28 6.28 -4.64
CA THR A 361 -18.22 5.32 -4.31
C THR A 361 -18.23 4.10 -5.23
N SER A 362 -19.43 3.61 -5.64
CA SER A 362 -19.52 2.48 -6.57
C SER A 362 -19.06 2.83 -7.98
N GLU A 363 -19.35 4.03 -8.45
CA GLU A 363 -18.85 4.55 -9.71
C GLU A 363 -17.30 4.66 -9.69
N ILE A 364 -16.75 5.25 -8.65
CA ILE A 364 -15.30 5.34 -8.42
C ILE A 364 -14.65 3.96 -8.42
N LEU A 365 -15.24 2.99 -7.69
CA LEU A 365 -14.77 1.62 -7.62
C LEU A 365 -14.73 0.96 -9.00
N SER A 366 -15.78 1.16 -9.80
CA SER A 366 -15.84 0.67 -11.17
C SER A 366 -14.69 1.21 -12.01
N TYR A 367 -14.45 2.52 -11.97
CA TYR A 367 -13.35 3.15 -12.71
C TYR A 367 -11.96 2.71 -12.23
N TYR A 368 -11.73 2.58 -10.93
CA TYR A 368 -10.46 2.04 -10.41
C TYR A 368 -10.22 0.60 -10.85
N SER A 369 -11.29 -0.19 -10.96
CA SER A 369 -11.20 -1.61 -11.30
C SER A 369 -10.68 -1.87 -12.72
N PHE A 370 -10.78 -0.91 -13.65
CA PHE A 370 -10.11 -1.00 -14.95
C PHE A 370 -8.59 -1.09 -14.84
N GLY A 371 -8.01 -0.44 -13.84
CA GLY A 371 -6.57 -0.46 -13.56
C GLY A 371 -6.08 -1.65 -12.74
N LEU A 372 -6.98 -2.49 -12.18
CA LEU A 372 -6.64 -3.52 -11.19
C LEU A 372 -5.56 -4.49 -11.68
N VAL A 373 -5.66 -4.95 -12.93
CA VAL A 373 -4.70 -5.87 -13.53
C VAL A 373 -3.31 -5.24 -13.58
N ALA A 374 -3.23 -3.99 -13.99
CA ALA A 374 -1.97 -3.26 -14.03
C ALA A 374 -1.41 -3.02 -12.63
N MET A 375 -2.25 -2.65 -11.67
CA MET A 375 -1.85 -2.51 -10.25
C MET A 375 -1.33 -3.81 -9.66
N ALA A 376 -1.83 -4.97 -10.12
CA ALA A 376 -1.36 -6.27 -9.68
C ALA A 376 0.02 -6.65 -10.26
N ILE A 377 0.30 -6.27 -11.51
CA ILE A 377 1.52 -6.70 -12.22
C ILE A 377 2.70 -5.77 -11.95
N ILE A 378 2.49 -4.46 -11.81
CA ILE A 378 3.59 -3.49 -11.61
C ILE A 378 4.52 -3.84 -10.45
N PRO A 379 4.06 -4.31 -9.27
CA PRO A 379 4.95 -4.75 -8.20
C PRO A 379 5.89 -5.90 -8.61
N LEU A 380 5.44 -6.82 -9.45
CA LEU A 380 6.27 -7.90 -10.00
C LEU A 380 7.34 -7.34 -10.93
N ILE A 381 6.97 -6.44 -11.84
CA ILE A 381 7.91 -5.76 -12.75
C ILE A 381 8.99 -5.01 -11.96
N ALA A 382 8.60 -4.28 -10.91
CA ALA A 382 9.56 -3.61 -10.04
C ALA A 382 10.54 -4.60 -9.37
N ARG A 383 10.06 -5.78 -8.94
CA ARG A 383 10.92 -6.84 -8.38
C ARG A 383 11.86 -7.44 -9.40
N ALA A 384 11.42 -7.62 -10.65
CA ALA A 384 12.29 -8.06 -11.74
C ALA A 384 13.47 -7.09 -11.95
N TYR A 385 13.20 -5.77 -11.99
CA TYR A 385 14.26 -4.76 -12.06
C TYR A 385 15.19 -4.78 -10.85
N TYR A 386 14.66 -4.92 -9.64
CA TYR A 386 15.50 -5.01 -8.43
C TYR A 386 16.39 -6.25 -8.45
N SER A 387 15.93 -7.37 -9.02
CA SER A 387 16.73 -8.59 -9.15
C SER A 387 17.93 -8.41 -10.08
N ILE A 388 17.78 -7.62 -11.16
CA ILE A 388 18.88 -7.26 -12.08
C ILE A 388 19.67 -6.02 -11.61
N GLN A 389 19.49 -5.61 -10.36
CA GLN A 389 20.14 -4.45 -9.74
C GLN A 389 19.85 -3.09 -10.42
N ASP A 390 18.81 -3.00 -11.25
CA ASP A 390 18.33 -1.75 -11.83
C ASP A 390 17.35 -1.06 -10.88
N MET A 391 17.85 -0.15 -10.05
CA MET A 391 17.06 0.64 -9.11
C MET A 391 16.48 1.91 -9.74
N LYS A 392 16.96 2.32 -10.92
CA LYS A 392 16.57 3.58 -11.57
C LYS A 392 15.25 3.44 -12.34
N THR A 393 15.11 2.35 -13.09
CA THR A 393 13.95 2.15 -13.96
C THR A 393 12.62 2.11 -13.18
N PRO A 394 12.47 1.43 -12.02
CA PRO A 394 11.25 1.50 -11.23
C PRO A 394 10.87 2.92 -10.76
N VAL A 395 11.87 3.74 -10.45
CA VAL A 395 11.63 5.16 -10.07
C VAL A 395 11.12 5.95 -11.28
N LEU A 396 11.70 5.76 -12.47
CA LEU A 396 11.22 6.40 -13.70
C LEU A 396 9.80 5.95 -14.06
N ILE A 397 9.49 4.65 -13.90
CA ILE A 397 8.15 4.08 -14.08
C ILE A 397 7.15 4.79 -13.15
N SER A 398 7.48 4.91 -11.85
CA SER A 398 6.61 5.60 -10.89
C SER A 398 6.46 7.09 -11.19
N LEU A 399 7.53 7.77 -11.62
CA LEU A 399 7.47 9.18 -12.01
C LEU A 399 6.59 9.39 -13.26
N THR A 400 6.69 8.51 -14.25
CA THR A 400 5.83 8.52 -15.44
C THR A 400 4.37 8.35 -15.05
N ALA A 401 4.07 7.41 -14.12
CA ALA A 401 2.73 7.23 -13.57
C ALA A 401 2.19 8.52 -12.95
N LEU A 402 2.99 9.17 -12.10
CA LEU A 402 2.62 10.42 -11.43
C LEU A 402 2.28 11.54 -12.43
N VAL A 403 3.15 11.75 -13.42
CA VAL A 403 2.94 12.80 -14.43
C VAL A 403 1.68 12.55 -15.25
N ILE A 404 1.51 11.32 -15.77
CA ILE A 404 0.32 10.96 -16.55
C ILE A 404 -0.94 11.06 -15.70
N ASN A 405 -0.91 10.54 -14.47
CA ASN A 405 -2.04 10.63 -13.53
C ASN A 405 -2.43 12.08 -13.26
N THR A 406 -1.46 12.96 -12.98
CA THR A 406 -1.71 14.37 -12.73
C THR A 406 -2.38 15.05 -13.94
N ILE A 407 -1.87 14.82 -15.16
CA ILE A 407 -2.44 15.38 -16.37
C ILE A 407 -3.87 14.88 -16.59
N LEU A 408 -4.09 13.56 -16.41
CA LEU A 408 -5.42 12.98 -16.58
C LEU A 408 -6.40 13.45 -15.51
N ASN A 409 -5.99 13.57 -14.26
CA ASN A 409 -6.84 14.08 -13.19
C ASN A 409 -7.29 15.52 -13.48
N LEU A 410 -6.37 16.39 -13.87
CA LEU A 410 -6.70 17.79 -14.22
C LEU A 410 -7.59 17.90 -15.46
N SER A 411 -7.50 16.93 -16.39
CA SER A 411 -8.29 16.93 -17.62
C SER A 411 -9.66 16.27 -17.44
N LEU A 412 -9.73 15.16 -16.70
CA LEU A 412 -10.96 14.35 -16.58
C LEU A 412 -11.85 14.78 -15.42
N ALA A 413 -11.28 15.28 -14.31
CA ALA A 413 -12.07 15.67 -13.16
C ALA A 413 -13.10 16.79 -13.48
N PRO A 414 -12.81 17.81 -14.30
CA PRO A 414 -13.81 18.81 -14.69
C PRO A 414 -14.98 18.24 -15.51
N ILE A 415 -14.76 17.13 -16.22
CA ILE A 415 -15.74 16.53 -17.15
C ILE A 415 -16.54 15.43 -16.46
N MET A 416 -15.86 14.57 -15.67
CA MET A 416 -16.42 13.34 -15.08
C MET A 416 -16.51 13.42 -13.55
N GLY A 417 -16.21 14.57 -12.96
CA GLY A 417 -16.17 14.69 -11.50
C GLY A 417 -15.15 13.74 -10.88
N ILE A 418 -15.50 13.18 -9.72
CA ILE A 418 -14.61 12.29 -8.96
C ILE A 418 -14.27 10.98 -9.69
N GLY A 419 -15.19 10.48 -10.53
CA GLY A 419 -14.95 9.34 -11.41
C GLY A 419 -13.78 9.55 -12.37
N GLY A 420 -13.55 10.80 -12.81
CA GLY A 420 -12.43 11.18 -13.66
C GLY A 420 -11.07 10.96 -13.01
N ILE A 421 -10.94 11.19 -11.69
CA ILE A 421 -9.71 10.91 -10.93
C ILE A 421 -9.44 9.40 -10.89
N ALA A 422 -10.45 8.59 -10.61
CA ALA A 422 -10.32 7.14 -10.57
C ALA A 422 -9.95 6.55 -11.93
N LEU A 423 -10.59 7.05 -13.01
CA LEU A 423 -10.28 6.64 -14.38
C LEU A 423 -8.88 7.11 -14.78
N GLY A 424 -8.48 8.35 -14.44
CA GLY A 424 -7.15 8.87 -14.66
C GLY A 424 -6.06 8.02 -14.03
N THR A 425 -6.28 7.58 -12.78
CA THR A 425 -5.39 6.64 -12.08
C THR A 425 -5.31 5.30 -12.82
N SER A 426 -6.44 4.74 -13.25
CA SER A 426 -6.47 3.48 -13.98
C SER A 426 -5.75 3.55 -15.32
N ILE A 427 -5.96 4.60 -16.09
CA ILE A 427 -5.28 4.80 -17.38
C ILE A 427 -3.77 5.01 -17.16
N SER A 428 -3.39 5.85 -16.20
CA SER A 428 -1.98 6.13 -15.93
C SER A 428 -1.22 4.86 -15.55
N ILE A 429 -1.80 3.99 -14.71
CA ILE A 429 -1.16 2.75 -14.28
C ILE A 429 -1.09 1.72 -15.42
N ILE A 430 -2.11 1.66 -16.30
CA ILE A 430 -2.08 0.81 -17.50
C ILE A 430 -0.97 1.25 -18.46
N VAL A 431 -0.88 2.55 -18.76
CA VAL A 431 0.19 3.09 -19.63
C VAL A 431 1.57 2.82 -19.03
N THR A 432 1.67 2.97 -17.72
CA THR A 432 2.91 2.70 -16.98
C THR A 432 3.30 1.22 -17.00
N LEU A 433 2.32 0.31 -16.90
CA LEU A 433 2.56 -1.12 -17.06
C LEU A 433 3.07 -1.43 -18.47
N LEU A 434 2.43 -0.91 -19.50
CA LEU A 434 2.84 -1.11 -20.89
C LEU A 434 4.27 -0.61 -21.12
N TYR A 435 4.61 0.56 -20.59
CA TYR A 435 5.97 1.08 -20.63
C TYR A 435 6.97 0.16 -19.89
N GLY A 436 6.65 -0.25 -18.67
CA GLY A 436 7.51 -1.13 -17.86
C GLY A 436 7.74 -2.50 -18.51
N VAL A 437 6.69 -3.10 -19.09
CA VAL A 437 6.79 -4.37 -19.83
C VAL A 437 7.60 -4.20 -21.12
N PHE A 438 7.38 -3.11 -21.86
CA PHE A 438 8.14 -2.82 -23.09
C PHE A 438 9.63 -2.65 -22.81
N ASP A 439 10.00 -1.84 -21.81
CA ASP A 439 11.41 -1.64 -21.44
C ASP A 439 12.06 -2.94 -20.92
N LEU A 440 11.34 -3.68 -20.08
CA LEU A 440 11.82 -4.97 -19.57
C LEU A 440 12.02 -5.99 -20.70
N ASN A 441 11.10 -6.01 -21.67
CA ASN A 441 11.22 -6.86 -22.84
C ASN A 441 12.43 -6.48 -23.72
N ARG A 442 12.69 -5.20 -23.89
CA ARG A 442 13.87 -4.71 -24.61
C ARG A 442 15.19 -5.13 -23.95
N LYS A 443 15.22 -5.19 -22.61
CA LYS A 443 16.41 -5.56 -21.84
C LYS A 443 16.62 -7.07 -21.73
N LEU A 444 15.54 -7.84 -21.62
CA LEU A 444 15.61 -9.25 -21.22
C LEU A 444 14.91 -10.22 -22.18
N PHE A 445 14.33 -9.74 -23.29
CA PHE A 445 13.60 -10.58 -24.26
C PHE A 445 12.57 -11.50 -23.61
N ILE A 446 11.80 -10.97 -22.63
CA ILE A 446 10.84 -11.76 -21.85
C ILE A 446 9.67 -12.24 -22.71
N ILE A 447 9.32 -11.47 -23.75
CA ILE A 447 8.15 -11.68 -24.57
C ILE A 447 8.55 -12.37 -25.88
N GLU A 448 8.26 -13.65 -25.98
CA GLU A 448 8.26 -14.36 -27.26
C GLU A 448 6.97 -14.06 -28.02
N SER A 449 7.08 -13.49 -29.22
CA SER A 449 5.96 -12.89 -29.95
C SER A 449 4.85 -13.90 -30.35
N GLU A 450 5.14 -15.18 -30.51
CA GLU A 450 4.15 -16.17 -30.95
C GLU A 450 3.21 -16.62 -29.83
N ASN A 451 3.74 -16.84 -28.63
CA ASN A 451 2.94 -17.31 -27.48
C ASN A 451 2.04 -16.22 -26.87
N LEU A 452 2.41 -14.95 -27.01
CA LEU A 452 1.66 -13.85 -26.42
C LEU A 452 0.32 -13.59 -27.08
N LYS A 453 0.25 -13.66 -28.41
CA LYS A 453 -1.01 -13.43 -29.14
C LYS A 453 -2.06 -14.47 -28.74
N ASP A 454 -1.66 -15.75 -28.67
CA ASP A 454 -2.58 -16.83 -28.33
C ASP A 454 -3.05 -16.74 -26.88
N ILE A 455 -2.14 -16.42 -25.93
CA ILE A 455 -2.49 -16.24 -24.52
C ILE A 455 -3.40 -15.02 -24.34
N THR A 456 -3.08 -13.90 -24.98
CA THR A 456 -3.88 -12.67 -24.88
C THR A 456 -5.27 -12.85 -25.46
N LEU A 457 -5.38 -13.50 -26.62
CA LEU A 457 -6.67 -13.82 -27.24
C LEU A 457 -7.49 -14.79 -26.38
N LYS A 458 -6.84 -15.82 -25.84
CA LYS A 458 -7.47 -16.78 -24.93
C LYS A 458 -8.02 -16.11 -23.68
N ILE A 459 -7.21 -15.28 -23.02
CA ILE A 459 -7.63 -14.53 -21.83
C ILE A 459 -8.73 -13.53 -22.21
N GLY A 460 -8.58 -12.78 -23.30
CA GLY A 460 -9.56 -11.80 -23.76
C GLY A 460 -10.93 -12.44 -24.04
N PHE A 461 -10.96 -13.54 -24.79
CA PHE A 461 -12.19 -14.25 -25.10
C PHE A 461 -12.87 -14.82 -23.84
N THR A 462 -12.08 -15.46 -22.97
CA THR A 462 -12.56 -15.98 -21.70
C THR A 462 -13.14 -14.87 -20.81
N THR A 463 -12.49 -13.71 -20.83
CA THR A 463 -12.91 -12.49 -20.08
C THR A 463 -14.27 -11.98 -20.56
N VAL A 464 -14.47 -11.89 -21.88
CA VAL A 464 -15.74 -11.43 -22.47
C VAL A 464 -16.89 -12.36 -22.09
N ILE A 465 -16.67 -13.68 -22.18
CA ILE A 465 -17.70 -14.65 -21.79
C ILE A 465 -18.01 -14.56 -20.30
N MET A 466 -16.98 -14.45 -19.45
CA MET A 466 -17.20 -14.25 -18.02
C MET A 466 -17.98 -12.97 -17.73
N ALA A 467 -17.60 -11.85 -18.35
CA ALA A 467 -18.29 -10.57 -18.16
C ALA A 467 -19.76 -10.65 -18.55
N GLY A 468 -20.05 -11.26 -19.72
CA GLY A 468 -21.43 -11.51 -20.15
C GLY A 468 -22.21 -12.39 -19.16
N THR A 469 -21.58 -13.45 -18.64
CA THR A 469 -22.19 -14.34 -17.66
C THR A 469 -22.49 -13.63 -16.34
N VAL A 470 -21.51 -12.90 -15.79
CA VAL A 470 -21.70 -12.13 -14.54
C VAL A 470 -22.77 -11.06 -14.72
N PHE A 471 -22.78 -10.37 -15.87
CA PHE A 471 -23.78 -9.34 -16.17
C PHE A 471 -25.19 -9.93 -16.29
N LEU A 472 -25.35 -11.04 -17.01
CA LEU A 472 -26.66 -11.71 -17.16
C LEU A 472 -27.18 -12.25 -15.83
N THR A 473 -26.33 -12.92 -15.05
CA THR A 473 -26.73 -13.43 -13.72
C THR A 473 -27.09 -12.29 -12.78
N HIS A 474 -26.34 -11.18 -12.81
CA HIS A 474 -26.66 -9.98 -12.04
C HIS A 474 -28.05 -9.41 -12.41
N ILE A 475 -28.34 -9.25 -13.71
CA ILE A 475 -29.65 -8.77 -14.15
C ILE A 475 -30.76 -9.72 -13.69
N ILE A 476 -30.61 -11.03 -13.90
CA ILE A 476 -31.62 -12.03 -13.51
C ILE A 476 -31.88 -11.97 -11.99
N ILE A 477 -30.83 -11.97 -11.18
CA ILE A 477 -31.00 -11.99 -9.73
C ILE A 477 -31.57 -10.65 -9.23
N SER A 478 -31.11 -9.52 -9.77
CA SER A 478 -31.60 -8.19 -9.39
C SER A 478 -33.06 -7.94 -9.81
N THR A 479 -33.57 -8.66 -10.83
CA THR A 479 -34.97 -8.58 -11.24
C THR A 479 -35.88 -9.56 -10.48
N LEU A 480 -35.34 -10.69 -10.01
CA LEU A 480 -36.10 -11.70 -9.29
C LEU A 480 -36.20 -11.42 -7.78
N LEU A 481 -35.20 -10.76 -7.23
CA LEU A 481 -35.14 -10.47 -5.80
C LEU A 481 -35.23 -8.95 -5.60
N ASP A 482 -36.29 -8.50 -4.98
CA ASP A 482 -36.45 -7.09 -4.61
C ASP A 482 -35.30 -6.63 -3.67
N ASN A 483 -34.99 -5.35 -3.71
CA ASN A 483 -33.89 -4.61 -3.06
C ASN A 483 -33.62 -4.89 -1.56
N LEU A 484 -33.55 -6.14 -1.17
CA LEU A 484 -33.19 -6.58 0.16
C LEU A 484 -31.66 -6.74 0.27
N PHE A 485 -31.09 -6.40 1.41
CA PHE A 485 -29.66 -6.62 1.72
C PHE A 485 -29.19 -8.06 1.46
N LEU A 486 -30.07 -9.04 1.71
CA LEU A 486 -29.84 -10.45 1.40
C LEU A 486 -29.79 -10.72 -0.11
N ALA A 487 -30.58 -10.01 -0.91
CA ALA A 487 -30.57 -10.13 -2.36
C ALA A 487 -29.21 -9.73 -2.95
N ASP A 488 -28.61 -8.65 -2.46
CA ASP A 488 -27.26 -8.25 -2.87
C ASP A 488 -26.20 -9.28 -2.52
N ILE A 489 -26.29 -9.91 -1.34
CA ILE A 489 -25.35 -10.97 -0.94
C ILE A 489 -25.48 -12.17 -1.87
N ILE A 490 -26.71 -12.61 -2.13
CA ILE A 490 -27.00 -13.74 -3.03
C ILE A 490 -26.50 -13.42 -4.44
N ASP A 491 -26.77 -12.22 -4.92
CA ASP A 491 -26.34 -11.76 -6.24
C ASP A 491 -24.81 -11.77 -6.37
N ILE A 492 -24.08 -11.13 -5.45
CA ILE A 492 -22.61 -11.13 -5.48
C ILE A 492 -22.05 -12.56 -5.43
N VAL A 493 -22.56 -13.38 -4.52
CA VAL A 493 -22.03 -14.75 -4.34
C VAL A 493 -22.31 -15.61 -5.57
N LEU A 494 -23.56 -15.65 -6.05
CA LEU A 494 -23.93 -16.50 -7.19
C LEU A 494 -23.29 -16.00 -8.49
N SER A 495 -23.38 -14.70 -8.80
CA SER A 495 -22.79 -14.14 -10.02
C SER A 495 -21.27 -14.30 -10.06
N THR A 496 -20.60 -14.13 -8.91
CA THR A 496 -19.14 -14.34 -8.81
C THR A 496 -18.77 -15.81 -8.99
N ILE A 497 -19.45 -16.73 -8.30
CA ILE A 497 -19.16 -18.18 -8.40
C ILE A 497 -19.42 -18.67 -9.81
N ILE A 498 -20.54 -18.35 -10.41
CA ILE A 498 -20.89 -18.76 -11.78
C ILE A 498 -19.89 -18.16 -12.77
N GLY A 499 -19.57 -16.87 -12.63
CA GLY A 499 -18.56 -16.20 -13.45
C GLY A 499 -17.17 -16.87 -13.39
N ILE A 500 -16.69 -17.21 -12.18
CA ILE A 500 -15.40 -17.89 -11.99
C ILE A 500 -15.43 -19.30 -12.59
N ILE A 501 -16.51 -20.05 -12.39
CA ILE A 501 -16.64 -21.41 -12.97
C ILE A 501 -16.59 -21.33 -14.49
N VAL A 502 -17.31 -20.41 -15.10
CA VAL A 502 -17.31 -20.19 -16.55
C VAL A 502 -15.92 -19.74 -17.03
N TYR A 503 -15.28 -18.82 -16.31
CA TYR A 503 -13.92 -18.36 -16.63
C TYR A 503 -12.92 -19.53 -16.65
N ILE A 504 -12.88 -20.33 -15.60
CA ILE A 504 -11.99 -21.48 -15.50
C ILE A 504 -12.34 -22.54 -16.55
N GLY A 505 -13.63 -22.83 -16.76
CA GLY A 505 -14.12 -23.80 -17.73
C GLY A 505 -13.72 -23.44 -19.15
N VAL A 506 -14.03 -22.22 -19.59
CA VAL A 506 -13.68 -21.71 -20.93
C VAL A 506 -12.18 -21.63 -21.12
N TYR A 507 -11.44 -21.17 -20.08
CA TYR A 507 -9.97 -21.12 -20.14
C TYR A 507 -9.34 -22.51 -20.34
N LYS A 508 -9.90 -23.56 -19.74
CA LYS A 508 -9.42 -24.94 -19.92
C LYS A 508 -9.80 -25.56 -21.26
N ILE A 509 -10.98 -25.25 -21.79
CA ILE A 509 -11.48 -25.81 -23.05
C ILE A 509 -10.77 -25.21 -24.26
N LEU A 510 -10.42 -23.93 -24.20
CA LEU A 510 -9.70 -23.28 -25.29
C LEU A 510 -8.30 -23.90 -25.45
N PRO A 511 -7.94 -24.38 -26.65
CA PRO A 511 -6.61 -24.94 -26.86
C PRO A 511 -5.54 -23.88 -26.63
N SER A 512 -4.51 -24.22 -25.87
CA SER A 512 -3.25 -23.51 -25.89
C SER A 512 -2.35 -24.24 -26.89
N LYS A 513 -1.87 -23.56 -27.89
CA LYS A 513 -0.85 -24.12 -28.80
C LYS A 513 0.53 -24.25 -28.14
N VAL A 514 0.56 -24.39 -26.82
CA VAL A 514 1.78 -24.61 -26.05
C VAL A 514 1.64 -25.85 -25.18
#